data_2912f2b40dee55870b5d767fafee99b2
#
_entry.id   2912f2b40dee55870b5d767fafee99b2
#
_cell.length_a   1.000
_cell.length_b   1.000
_cell.length_c   1.000
_cell.angle_alpha   90.00
_cell.angle_beta   90.00
_cell.angle_gamma   90.00
#
_symmetry.space_group_name_H-M   'P 1'
#
loop_
_entity.id
_entity.type
_entity.pdbx_description
1 polymer ?
#
loop_
_entity_poly.entity_id
_entity_poly.type
_entity_poly.pdbx_seq_one_letter_code
_entity_poly.pdbx_strand_id
1 'polypeptide(L)'
;MSLAVAPGGRWQLYRLLAEPARLRLLALGAREELSVGELADLVGESQPNVSRHLGPLRQAGLLVDRREGTRVLVRLASGADDDPVILDALDAGKKLCEGEGLFARVTEVLRARDARSKEFFSRAGVAADTTDGASELPAYLFALRTLVSPRDLAVDAGTGAGVMLDLLAPVFRRVLAVDRSGAQIARAAERVRMRGYANVELREDELDSPEVRRTVGPGADLVCSARVLHHAPTPRQVVRTLGELLRPGGHIVILDYLAHDDERLRDEQADVWMGFQPSELMGFASAAGLVDVEVSTIPGGYVGRGVDSHLDWLGLVARRPTSAGTSHGSALRST
;
A
#
# COMPACT_ATOMS: atom_id res chain seq x y z
N MET A 1 9.94 7.30 19.61
CA MET A 1 10.77 8.30 20.35
C MET A 1 9.98 9.59 20.35
N SER A 2 9.46 10.01 21.50
CA SER A 2 8.75 11.28 21.65
C SER A 2 9.72 12.42 21.31
N LEU A 3 9.34 13.33 20.42
CA LEU A 3 10.03 14.60 20.18
C LEU A 3 9.89 15.46 21.45
N ALA A 4 10.73 15.19 22.48
CA ALA A 4 10.82 16.02 23.67
C ALA A 4 11.46 17.36 23.26
N VAL A 5 10.66 18.31 22.81
CA VAL A 5 11.09 19.67 22.52
C VAL A 5 11.52 20.31 23.84
N ALA A 6 12.80 20.68 23.96
CA ALA A 6 13.32 21.42 25.11
C ALA A 6 12.50 22.71 25.35
N PRO A 7 12.44 23.24 26.61
CA PRO A 7 11.56 24.38 26.97
C PRO A 7 11.70 25.64 26.10
N GLY A 8 12.86 25.84 25.46
CA GLY A 8 13.05 26.89 24.45
C GLY A 8 12.51 26.57 23.06
N GLY A 9 12.20 25.31 22.78
CA GLY A 9 11.79 24.83 21.46
C GLY A 9 10.33 25.11 21.11
N ARG A 10 9.42 25.26 22.09
CA ARG A 10 7.99 25.51 21.82
C ARG A 10 7.74 26.85 21.15
N TRP A 11 8.43 27.89 21.55
CA TRP A 11 8.33 29.20 20.89
C TRP A 11 8.78 29.13 19.43
N GLN A 12 9.83 28.40 19.15
CA GLN A 12 10.31 28.19 17.77
C GLN A 12 9.27 27.43 16.92
N LEU A 13 8.60 26.46 17.52
CA LEU A 13 7.52 25.70 16.88
C LEU A 13 6.32 26.62 16.54
N TYR A 14 5.87 27.44 17.46
CA TYR A 14 4.81 28.44 17.19
C TYR A 14 5.21 29.41 16.07
N ARG A 15 6.45 29.92 16.08
CA ARG A 15 6.95 30.79 14.98
C ARG A 15 6.99 30.05 13.65
N LEU A 16 7.42 28.80 13.67
CA LEU A 16 7.46 27.94 12.46
C LEU A 16 6.07 27.78 11.88
N LEU A 17 5.08 27.49 12.71
CA LEU A 17 3.72 27.17 12.30
C LEU A 17 2.81 28.39 12.11
N ALA A 18 3.32 29.62 12.35
CA ALA A 18 2.55 30.84 12.19
C ALA A 18 2.25 31.22 10.70
N GLU A 19 2.88 30.53 9.75
CA GLU A 19 2.69 30.82 8.32
C GLU A 19 1.62 29.91 7.69
N PRO A 20 0.56 30.47 7.09
CA PRO A 20 -0.50 29.67 6.46
C PRO A 20 -0.01 28.70 5.39
N ALA A 21 1.01 29.08 4.60
CA ALA A 21 1.61 28.18 3.61
C ALA A 21 2.20 26.91 4.25
N ARG A 22 2.84 27.03 5.42
CA ARG A 22 3.41 25.88 6.12
C ARG A 22 2.32 25.00 6.75
N LEU A 23 1.23 25.60 7.24
CA LEU A 23 0.08 24.84 7.74
C LEU A 23 -0.57 24.01 6.62
N ARG A 24 -0.74 24.58 5.42
CA ARG A 24 -1.25 23.84 4.26
C ARG A 24 -0.34 22.68 3.89
N LEU A 25 0.97 22.92 3.77
CA LEU A 25 1.94 21.89 3.42
C LEU A 25 2.01 20.79 4.47
N LEU A 26 1.90 21.14 5.75
CA LEU A 26 1.84 20.16 6.84
C LEU A 26 0.59 19.28 6.73
N ALA A 27 -0.58 19.90 6.51
CA ALA A 27 -1.84 19.18 6.36
C ALA A 27 -1.88 18.31 5.09
N LEU A 28 -1.30 18.79 3.97
CA LEU A 28 -1.17 18.02 2.74
C LEU A 28 -0.24 16.81 2.94
N GLY A 29 0.92 16.99 3.57
CA GLY A 29 1.85 15.89 3.88
C GLY A 29 1.34 14.91 4.94
N ALA A 30 0.39 15.34 5.79
CA ALA A 30 -0.33 14.43 6.69
C ALA A 30 -1.42 13.64 5.96
N ARG A 31 -2.00 14.22 4.91
CA ARG A 31 -3.06 13.60 4.13
C ARG A 31 -2.55 12.54 3.19
N GLU A 32 -1.44 12.84 2.46
CA GLU A 32 -0.91 11.97 1.42
C GLU A 32 0.58 12.22 1.18
N GLU A 33 1.31 11.21 0.71
CA GLU A 33 2.69 11.37 0.23
C GLU A 33 2.69 12.04 -1.15
N LEU A 34 3.19 13.26 -1.21
CA LEU A 34 3.17 14.09 -2.41
C LEU A 34 4.57 14.55 -2.79
N SER A 35 4.87 14.59 -4.08
CA SER A 35 6.12 15.17 -4.56
C SER A 35 6.09 16.70 -4.41
N VAL A 36 7.28 17.32 -4.39
CA VAL A 36 7.39 18.78 -4.33
C VAL A 36 6.69 19.45 -5.50
N GLY A 37 6.72 18.82 -6.69
CA GLY A 37 5.98 19.29 -7.86
C GLY A 37 4.47 19.27 -7.64
N GLU A 38 3.94 18.15 -7.17
CA GLU A 38 2.49 18.02 -6.87
C GLU A 38 2.04 18.98 -5.77
N LEU A 39 2.87 19.19 -4.74
CA LEU A 39 2.59 20.20 -3.71
C LEU A 39 2.56 21.61 -4.32
N ALA A 40 3.48 21.94 -5.21
CA ALA A 40 3.52 23.24 -5.88
C ALA A 40 2.28 23.48 -6.75
N ASP A 41 1.88 22.48 -7.52
CA ASP A 41 0.67 22.53 -8.34
C ASP A 41 -0.60 22.66 -7.48
N LEU A 42 -0.67 21.93 -6.34
CA LEU A 42 -1.80 21.99 -5.42
C LEU A 42 -1.96 23.37 -4.78
N VAL A 43 -0.89 23.96 -4.27
CA VAL A 43 -0.96 25.26 -3.59
C VAL A 43 -0.91 26.45 -4.56
N GLY A 44 -0.67 26.20 -5.85
CA GLY A 44 -0.58 27.25 -6.87
C GLY A 44 0.68 28.11 -6.77
N GLU A 45 1.78 27.52 -6.29
CA GLU A 45 3.07 28.20 -6.12
C GLU A 45 4.18 27.55 -6.93
N SER A 46 5.31 28.24 -7.09
CA SER A 46 6.49 27.67 -7.72
C SER A 46 7.18 26.64 -6.80
N GLN A 47 7.80 25.61 -7.37
CA GLN A 47 8.57 24.61 -6.61
C GLN A 47 9.65 25.22 -5.70
N PRO A 48 10.42 26.25 -6.10
CA PRO A 48 11.35 26.94 -5.21
C PRO A 48 10.67 27.57 -3.98
N ASN A 49 9.47 28.15 -4.14
CA ASN A 49 8.70 28.70 -3.03
C ASN A 49 8.24 27.61 -2.05
N VAL A 50 7.66 26.54 -2.57
CA VAL A 50 7.25 25.38 -1.78
C VAL A 50 8.44 24.78 -1.05
N SER A 51 9.58 24.59 -1.73
CA SER A 51 10.81 24.07 -1.13
C SER A 51 11.32 24.96 0.03
N ARG A 52 11.16 26.29 -0.10
CA ARG A 52 11.52 27.24 0.97
C ARG A 52 10.65 27.07 2.21
N HIS A 53 9.37 26.75 2.05
CA HIS A 53 8.47 26.47 3.17
C HIS A 53 8.66 25.05 3.76
N LEU A 54 8.98 24.06 2.93
CA LEU A 54 9.26 22.70 3.36
C LEU A 54 10.56 22.57 4.17
N GLY A 55 11.60 23.34 3.83
CA GLY A 55 12.90 23.29 4.49
C GLY A 55 12.80 23.39 6.01
N PRO A 56 12.21 24.48 6.56
CA PRO A 56 12.02 24.62 8.01
C PRO A 56 11.16 23.52 8.67
N LEU A 57 10.14 23.01 7.97
CA LEU A 57 9.30 21.90 8.48
C LEU A 57 10.11 20.58 8.55
N ARG A 58 10.99 20.35 7.59
CA ARG A 58 11.94 19.22 7.60
C ARG A 58 12.97 19.34 8.71
N GLN A 59 13.57 20.53 8.88
CA GLN A 59 14.54 20.80 9.93
C GLN A 59 13.93 20.60 11.34
N ALA A 60 12.66 20.93 11.49
CA ALA A 60 11.92 20.70 12.73
C ALA A 60 11.46 19.23 12.90
N GLY A 61 11.72 18.34 11.94
CA GLY A 61 11.32 16.95 11.97
C GLY A 61 9.81 16.72 11.83
N LEU A 62 9.06 17.72 11.33
CA LEU A 62 7.60 17.62 11.15
C LEU A 62 7.24 16.92 9.83
N LEU A 63 8.02 17.17 8.80
CA LEU A 63 7.91 16.49 7.51
C LEU A 63 9.20 15.72 7.22
N VAL A 64 9.05 14.58 6.58
CA VAL A 64 10.17 13.74 6.16
C VAL A 64 10.07 13.47 4.66
N ASP A 65 11.22 13.29 4.05
CA ASP A 65 11.33 12.95 2.64
C ASP A 65 11.47 11.43 2.49
N ARG A 66 10.74 10.88 1.52
CA ARG A 66 11.00 9.56 0.96
C ARG A 66 11.52 9.73 -0.45
N ARG A 67 12.72 9.20 -0.72
CA ARG A 67 13.26 9.15 -2.08
C ARG A 67 12.63 8.00 -2.84
N GLU A 68 12.28 8.26 -4.08
CA GLU A 68 11.73 7.31 -5.00
C GLU A 68 12.31 7.58 -6.39
N GLY A 69 13.45 6.97 -6.69
CA GLY A 69 14.27 7.30 -7.84
C GLY A 69 14.69 8.77 -7.80
N THR A 70 14.42 9.52 -8.87
CA THR A 70 14.66 10.98 -8.94
C THR A 70 13.63 11.83 -8.20
N ARG A 71 12.52 11.22 -7.78
CA ARG A 71 11.45 11.94 -7.06
C ARG A 71 11.72 11.99 -5.57
N VAL A 72 11.27 13.06 -4.95
CA VAL A 72 11.24 13.23 -3.49
C VAL A 72 9.80 13.41 -3.08
N LEU A 73 9.28 12.46 -2.33
CA LEU A 73 7.94 12.51 -1.75
C LEU A 73 8.04 13.03 -0.33
N VAL A 74 7.08 13.87 0.05
CA VAL A 74 7.02 14.55 1.34
C VAL A 74 5.83 14.00 2.11
N ARG A 75 6.04 13.61 3.36
CA ARG A 75 4.99 13.14 4.27
C ARG A 75 5.19 13.64 5.69
N LEU A 76 4.15 13.56 6.49
CA LEU A 76 4.25 13.81 7.93
C LEU A 76 5.19 12.78 8.56
N ALA A 77 6.05 13.24 9.47
CA ALA A 77 6.91 12.34 10.25
C ALA A 77 6.07 11.51 11.22
N SER A 78 6.45 10.25 11.42
CA SER A 78 5.77 9.38 12.38
C SER A 78 5.88 9.93 13.80
N GLY A 79 4.76 10.04 14.52
CA GLY A 79 4.69 10.56 15.86
C GLY A 79 4.79 12.10 15.96
N ALA A 80 4.81 12.82 14.82
CA ALA A 80 4.75 14.29 14.86
C ALA A 80 3.41 14.80 15.41
N ASP A 81 2.35 14.04 15.19
CA ASP A 81 1.00 14.29 15.68
C ASP A 81 0.77 13.93 17.16
N ASP A 82 1.81 13.48 17.88
CA ASP A 82 1.74 13.29 19.34
C ASP A 82 1.82 14.62 20.12
N ASP A 83 2.32 15.70 19.49
CA ASP A 83 2.44 17.02 20.12
C ASP A 83 1.15 17.85 19.93
N PRO A 84 0.52 18.37 21.01
CA PRO A 84 -0.71 19.17 20.92
C PRO A 84 -0.61 20.41 20.02
N VAL A 85 0.55 21.05 19.92
CA VAL A 85 0.75 22.22 19.05
C VAL A 85 0.74 21.80 17.59
N ILE A 86 1.27 20.63 17.29
CA ILE A 86 1.26 20.09 15.92
C ILE A 86 -0.15 19.62 15.54
N LEU A 87 -0.87 19.01 16.49
CA LEU A 87 -2.28 18.66 16.28
C LEU A 87 -3.14 19.88 15.95
N ASP A 88 -2.97 20.98 16.72
CA ASP A 88 -3.68 22.24 16.46
C ASP A 88 -3.30 22.84 15.08
N ALA A 89 -2.00 22.79 14.74
CA ALA A 89 -1.51 23.24 13.44
C ALA A 89 -2.05 22.40 12.28
N LEU A 90 -2.16 21.07 12.47
CA LEU A 90 -2.77 20.15 11.49
C LEU A 90 -4.26 20.46 11.30
N ASP A 91 -5.00 20.72 12.37
CA ASP A 91 -6.42 21.10 12.29
C ASP A 91 -6.60 22.45 11.59
N ALA A 92 -5.77 23.44 11.92
CA ALA A 92 -5.76 24.73 11.25
C ALA A 92 -5.42 24.59 9.76
N GLY A 93 -4.38 23.82 9.44
CA GLY A 93 -3.98 23.54 8.06
C GLY A 93 -5.06 22.80 7.27
N LYS A 94 -5.74 21.84 7.92
CA LYS A 94 -6.88 21.13 7.35
C LYS A 94 -8.00 22.07 6.96
N LYS A 95 -8.40 22.97 7.87
CA LYS A 95 -9.44 23.98 7.61
C LYS A 95 -9.08 24.90 6.43
N LEU A 96 -7.81 25.31 6.33
CA LEU A 96 -7.31 26.08 5.18
C LEU A 96 -7.43 25.28 3.87
N CYS A 97 -6.97 24.04 3.88
CA CYS A 97 -7.03 23.17 2.70
C CYS A 97 -8.46 22.86 2.27
N GLU A 98 -9.38 22.67 3.23
CA GLU A 98 -10.81 22.46 2.95
C GLU A 98 -11.45 23.71 2.34
N GLY A 99 -11.19 24.88 2.92
CA GLY A 99 -11.71 26.17 2.42
C GLY A 99 -11.24 26.50 1.01
N GLU A 100 -10.06 26.04 0.60
CA GLU A 100 -9.46 26.24 -0.72
C GLU A 100 -9.70 25.05 -1.67
N GLY A 101 -10.38 24.00 -1.23
CA GLY A 101 -10.65 22.80 -2.05
C GLY A 101 -9.40 21.95 -2.36
N LEU A 102 -8.30 22.13 -1.61
CA LEU A 102 -7.04 21.43 -1.90
C LEU A 102 -7.16 19.92 -1.74
N PHE A 103 -7.93 19.42 -0.79
CA PHE A 103 -8.10 17.98 -0.61
C PHE A 103 -8.88 17.32 -1.76
N ALA A 104 -9.80 18.03 -2.38
CA ALA A 104 -10.43 17.54 -3.61
C ALA A 104 -9.40 17.41 -4.74
N ARG A 105 -8.51 18.41 -4.88
CA ARG A 105 -7.40 18.37 -5.86
C ARG A 105 -6.38 17.27 -5.55
N VAL A 106 -6.08 16.97 -4.29
CA VAL A 106 -5.29 15.78 -3.92
C VAL A 106 -5.94 14.51 -4.47
N THR A 107 -7.26 14.39 -4.32
CA THR A 107 -7.99 13.23 -4.87
C THR A 107 -7.85 13.12 -6.39
N GLU A 108 -7.81 14.25 -7.10
CA GLU A 108 -7.57 14.29 -8.55
C GLU A 108 -6.14 13.84 -8.90
N VAL A 109 -5.12 14.27 -8.13
CA VAL A 109 -3.74 13.79 -8.29
C VAL A 109 -3.66 12.27 -8.13
N LEU A 110 -4.31 11.71 -7.10
CA LEU A 110 -4.35 10.28 -6.87
C LEU A 110 -5.07 9.54 -8.01
N ARG A 111 -6.20 10.08 -8.49
CA ARG A 111 -6.91 9.53 -9.65
C ARG A 111 -6.05 9.55 -10.91
N ALA A 112 -5.27 10.61 -11.12
CA ALA A 112 -4.36 10.70 -12.27
C ALA A 112 -3.23 9.66 -12.20
N ARG A 113 -2.67 9.39 -10.99
CA ARG A 113 -1.72 8.29 -10.78
C ARG A 113 -2.37 6.94 -11.12
N ASP A 114 -3.57 6.71 -10.63
CA ASP A 114 -4.34 5.48 -10.87
C ASP A 114 -4.71 5.29 -12.34
N ALA A 115 -5.15 6.37 -13.01
CA ALA A 115 -5.51 6.34 -14.42
C ALA A 115 -4.33 5.95 -15.32
N ARG A 116 -3.12 6.43 -15.03
CA ARG A 116 -1.90 6.03 -15.76
C ARG A 116 -1.64 4.53 -15.64
N SER A 117 -1.75 3.99 -14.43
CA SER A 117 -1.59 2.55 -14.21
C SER A 117 -2.67 1.74 -14.93
N LYS A 118 -3.94 2.15 -14.83
CA LYS A 118 -5.06 1.52 -15.57
C LYS A 118 -4.84 1.53 -17.07
N GLU A 119 -4.43 2.68 -17.62
CA GLU A 119 -4.15 2.83 -19.04
C GLU A 119 -2.99 1.93 -19.49
N PHE A 120 -1.92 1.86 -18.72
CA PHE A 120 -0.81 0.96 -19.00
C PHE A 120 -1.29 -0.49 -19.09
N PHE A 121 -2.02 -1.00 -18.09
CA PHE A 121 -2.49 -2.38 -18.08
C PHE A 121 -3.55 -2.68 -19.13
N SER A 122 -4.36 -1.70 -19.52
CA SER A 122 -5.30 -1.89 -20.64
C SER A 122 -4.59 -1.96 -21.99
N ARG A 123 -3.47 -1.25 -22.17
CA ARG A 123 -2.64 -1.31 -23.38
C ARG A 123 -1.67 -2.50 -23.37
N ALA A 124 -1.07 -2.81 -22.22
CA ALA A 124 -0.10 -3.88 -22.07
C ALA A 124 -0.69 -5.30 -22.24
N GLY A 125 -2.00 -5.42 -22.34
CA GLY A 125 -2.67 -6.70 -22.67
C GLY A 125 -2.16 -7.37 -23.96
N VAL A 126 -1.30 -6.71 -24.72
CA VAL A 126 -0.74 -7.21 -25.99
C VAL A 126 0.78 -7.49 -25.92
N ALA A 127 1.51 -6.83 -25.03
CA ALA A 127 3.00 -6.85 -25.08
C ALA A 127 3.71 -7.57 -23.91
N ALA A 128 3.04 -7.84 -22.79
CA ALA A 128 3.68 -8.35 -21.56
C ALA A 128 3.75 -9.88 -21.47
N ASP A 129 3.67 -10.62 -22.57
CA ASP A 129 3.48 -12.07 -22.57
C ASP A 129 4.75 -12.90 -22.69
N THR A 130 5.90 -12.37 -22.31
CA THR A 130 7.14 -13.14 -22.26
C THR A 130 7.55 -13.59 -20.87
N THR A 131 6.82 -13.19 -19.84
CA THR A 131 7.09 -13.67 -18.49
C THR A 131 6.42 -15.03 -18.33
N ASP A 132 7.19 -16.10 -18.48
CA ASP A 132 6.77 -17.44 -18.09
C ASP A 132 6.42 -17.40 -16.58
N GLY A 133 5.12 -17.35 -16.27
CA GLY A 133 4.63 -17.27 -14.89
C GLY A 133 5.10 -18.45 -14.01
N ALA A 134 5.62 -19.51 -14.63
CA ALA A 134 6.33 -20.58 -13.93
C ALA A 134 7.64 -20.09 -13.29
N SER A 135 8.24 -19.01 -13.79
CA SER A 135 9.49 -18.47 -13.30
C SER A 135 9.36 -17.75 -11.93
N GLU A 136 8.16 -17.31 -11.56
CA GLU A 136 7.86 -16.62 -10.29
C GLU A 136 7.36 -17.60 -9.19
N LEU A 137 7.01 -18.80 -9.57
CA LEU A 137 6.49 -19.83 -8.68
C LEU A 137 7.33 -20.06 -7.42
N PRO A 138 8.68 -20.12 -7.49
CA PRO A 138 9.51 -20.26 -6.29
C PRO A 138 9.33 -19.13 -5.27
N ALA A 139 9.14 -17.88 -5.72
CA ALA A 139 8.89 -16.76 -4.82
C ALA A 139 7.54 -16.88 -4.12
N TYR A 140 6.50 -17.27 -4.85
CA TYR A 140 5.18 -17.51 -4.29
C TYR A 140 5.17 -18.68 -3.30
N LEU A 141 5.84 -19.78 -3.64
CA LEU A 141 5.99 -20.92 -2.72
C LEU A 141 6.76 -20.53 -1.46
N PHE A 142 7.82 -19.74 -1.61
CA PHE A 142 8.55 -19.23 -0.45
C PHE A 142 7.66 -18.41 0.48
N ALA A 143 6.84 -17.51 -0.06
CA ALA A 143 5.91 -16.69 0.74
C ALA A 143 4.80 -17.53 1.40
N LEU A 144 4.29 -18.53 0.70
CA LEU A 144 3.20 -19.37 1.19
C LEU A 144 3.64 -20.48 2.15
N ARG A 145 4.94 -20.74 2.33
CA ARG A 145 5.47 -21.85 3.14
C ARG A 145 5.01 -21.88 4.60
N THR A 146 4.63 -20.71 5.15
CA THR A 146 4.17 -20.59 6.54
C THR A 146 2.65 -20.71 6.68
N LEU A 147 1.94 -20.80 5.56
CA LEU A 147 0.49 -20.87 5.57
C LEU A 147 0.01 -22.31 5.76
N VAL A 148 -0.55 -22.57 6.92
CA VAL A 148 -1.15 -23.86 7.27
C VAL A 148 -2.63 -23.63 7.57
N SER A 149 -3.54 -24.40 7.02
CA SER A 149 -5.02 -24.34 7.09
C SER A 149 -5.69 -23.41 8.14
N PRO A 150 -6.92 -22.95 7.97
CA PRO A 150 -7.97 -23.45 7.11
C PRO A 150 -7.95 -22.89 5.69
N ARG A 151 -8.75 -23.47 4.77
CA ARG A 151 -8.64 -23.26 3.33
C ARG A 151 -9.99 -23.20 2.62
N ASP A 152 -10.94 -22.46 3.17
CA ASP A 152 -12.27 -22.34 2.56
C ASP A 152 -12.29 -21.29 1.44
N LEU A 153 -11.71 -20.10 1.66
CA LEU A 153 -11.65 -19.02 0.69
C LEU A 153 -10.27 -18.35 0.65
N ALA A 154 -9.69 -18.26 -0.54
CA ALA A 154 -8.60 -17.33 -0.82
C ALA A 154 -9.08 -16.21 -1.74
N VAL A 155 -8.50 -15.02 -1.56
CA VAL A 155 -8.65 -13.89 -2.49
C VAL A 155 -7.29 -13.62 -3.11
N ASP A 156 -7.25 -13.59 -4.44
CA ASP A 156 -6.11 -13.15 -5.25
C ASP A 156 -6.38 -11.71 -5.69
N ALA A 157 -5.78 -10.77 -5.01
CA ALA A 157 -6.03 -9.34 -5.15
C ALA A 157 -5.03 -8.70 -6.12
N GLY A 158 -5.51 -8.27 -7.28
CA GLY A 158 -4.70 -7.88 -8.42
C GLY A 158 -4.15 -9.11 -9.12
N THR A 159 -5.06 -10.02 -9.53
CA THR A 159 -4.68 -11.34 -10.05
C THR A 159 -3.84 -11.27 -11.33
N GLY A 160 -3.89 -10.18 -12.09
CA GLY A 160 -3.22 -10.06 -13.36
C GLY A 160 -3.58 -11.21 -14.31
N ALA A 161 -2.58 -11.85 -14.91
CA ALA A 161 -2.77 -13.01 -15.77
C ALA A 161 -3.03 -14.33 -14.98
N GLY A 162 -3.30 -14.25 -13.69
CA GLY A 162 -3.71 -15.39 -12.86
C GLY A 162 -2.58 -16.32 -12.42
N VAL A 163 -1.35 -15.83 -12.31
CA VAL A 163 -0.19 -16.69 -11.96
C VAL A 163 -0.35 -17.31 -10.57
N MET A 164 -0.86 -16.55 -9.59
CA MET A 164 -1.13 -17.04 -8.25
C MET A 164 -2.20 -18.13 -8.20
N LEU A 165 -3.06 -18.20 -9.20
CA LEU A 165 -4.12 -19.23 -9.27
C LEU A 165 -3.55 -20.64 -9.35
N ASP A 166 -2.38 -20.82 -9.96
CA ASP A 166 -1.71 -22.13 -9.99
C ASP A 166 -1.30 -22.65 -8.60
N LEU A 167 -1.21 -21.74 -7.60
CA LEU A 167 -0.94 -22.09 -6.21
C LEU A 167 -2.23 -22.16 -5.39
N LEU A 168 -3.13 -21.21 -5.58
CA LEU A 168 -4.32 -21.05 -4.73
C LEU A 168 -5.41 -22.05 -5.08
N ALA A 169 -5.67 -22.27 -6.38
CA ALA A 169 -6.74 -23.16 -6.82
C ALA A 169 -6.58 -24.62 -6.34
N PRO A 170 -5.36 -25.21 -6.35
CA PRO A 170 -5.16 -26.54 -5.81
C PRO A 170 -5.31 -26.63 -4.28
N VAL A 171 -5.15 -25.51 -3.57
CA VAL A 171 -5.08 -25.48 -2.10
C VAL A 171 -6.40 -25.11 -1.44
N PHE A 172 -7.14 -24.17 -2.03
CA PHE A 172 -8.37 -23.62 -1.45
C PHE A 172 -9.62 -24.21 -2.09
N ARG A 173 -10.71 -24.30 -1.30
CA ARG A 173 -12.01 -24.75 -1.82
C ARG A 173 -12.62 -23.75 -2.80
N ARG A 174 -12.38 -22.48 -2.57
CA ARG A 174 -12.82 -21.36 -3.42
C ARG A 174 -11.70 -20.33 -3.54
N VAL A 175 -11.52 -19.80 -4.73
CA VAL A 175 -10.61 -18.68 -4.98
C VAL A 175 -11.41 -17.58 -5.67
N LEU A 176 -11.40 -16.37 -5.09
CA LEU A 176 -11.88 -15.17 -5.74
C LEU A 176 -10.66 -14.40 -6.26
N ALA A 177 -10.59 -14.25 -7.58
CA ALA A 177 -9.52 -13.52 -8.24
C ALA A 177 -10.07 -12.21 -8.78
N VAL A 178 -9.50 -11.11 -8.33
CA VAL A 178 -9.98 -9.75 -8.64
C VAL A 178 -8.89 -8.97 -9.35
N ASP A 179 -9.25 -8.31 -10.43
CA ASP A 179 -8.40 -7.32 -11.09
C ASP A 179 -9.27 -6.23 -11.69
N ARG A 180 -8.77 -4.99 -11.70
CA ARG A 180 -9.47 -3.85 -12.29
C ARG A 180 -9.34 -3.77 -13.82
N SER A 181 -8.44 -4.57 -14.41
CA SER A 181 -8.19 -4.63 -15.83
C SER A 181 -8.92 -5.79 -16.46
N GLY A 182 -9.92 -5.52 -17.30
CA GLY A 182 -10.62 -6.54 -18.08
C GLY A 182 -9.69 -7.35 -18.99
N ALA A 183 -8.62 -6.73 -19.50
CA ALA A 183 -7.62 -7.42 -20.29
C ALA A 183 -6.84 -8.46 -19.45
N GLN A 184 -6.53 -8.17 -18.21
CA GLN A 184 -5.88 -9.13 -17.32
C GLN A 184 -6.84 -10.24 -16.90
N ILE A 185 -8.08 -9.91 -16.58
CA ILE A 185 -9.13 -10.91 -16.30
C ILE A 185 -9.34 -11.86 -17.48
N ALA A 186 -9.31 -11.38 -18.72
CA ALA A 186 -9.41 -12.24 -19.90
C ALA A 186 -8.23 -13.25 -19.98
N ARG A 187 -7.02 -12.83 -19.63
CA ARG A 187 -5.83 -13.69 -19.58
C ARG A 187 -5.92 -14.70 -18.42
N ALA A 188 -6.37 -14.27 -17.27
CA ALA A 188 -6.62 -15.15 -16.12
C ALA A 188 -7.70 -16.20 -16.48
N ALA A 189 -8.76 -15.81 -17.20
CA ALA A 189 -9.80 -16.71 -17.66
C ALA A 189 -9.26 -17.79 -18.59
N GLU A 190 -8.38 -17.43 -19.51
CA GLU A 190 -7.70 -18.40 -20.38
C GLU A 190 -6.84 -19.38 -19.56
N ARG A 191 -6.08 -18.89 -18.57
CA ARG A 191 -5.32 -19.73 -17.65
C ARG A 191 -6.25 -20.70 -16.88
N VAL A 192 -7.32 -20.19 -16.28
CA VAL A 192 -8.31 -20.99 -15.54
C VAL A 192 -8.90 -22.09 -16.45
N ARG A 193 -9.25 -21.73 -17.68
CA ARG A 193 -9.78 -22.68 -18.68
C ARG A 193 -8.74 -23.76 -19.03
N MET A 194 -7.50 -23.36 -19.32
CA MET A 194 -6.43 -24.29 -19.69
C MET A 194 -6.05 -25.25 -18.56
N ARG A 195 -6.09 -24.76 -17.31
CA ARG A 195 -5.77 -25.55 -16.12
C ARG A 195 -6.96 -26.35 -15.59
N GLY A 196 -8.18 -26.06 -16.02
CA GLY A 196 -9.39 -26.74 -15.56
C GLY A 196 -9.79 -26.38 -14.12
N TYR A 197 -9.49 -25.18 -13.64
CA TYR A 197 -9.82 -24.75 -12.28
C TYR A 197 -11.31 -24.43 -12.15
N ALA A 198 -12.09 -25.35 -11.58
CA ALA A 198 -13.53 -25.19 -11.39
C ALA A 198 -13.91 -24.37 -10.16
N ASN A 199 -12.97 -24.06 -9.29
CA ASN A 199 -13.18 -23.39 -8.00
C ASN A 199 -12.70 -21.94 -8.00
N VAL A 200 -12.37 -21.36 -9.17
CA VAL A 200 -11.92 -19.98 -9.31
C VAL A 200 -13.06 -19.13 -9.87
N GLU A 201 -13.40 -18.07 -9.15
CA GLU A 201 -14.28 -16.99 -9.59
C GLU A 201 -13.42 -15.79 -9.98
N LEU A 202 -13.53 -15.34 -11.24
CA LEU A 202 -12.84 -14.17 -11.76
C LEU A 202 -13.77 -12.96 -11.71
N ARG A 203 -13.24 -11.80 -11.33
CA ARG A 203 -14.01 -10.57 -11.24
C ARG A 203 -13.21 -9.37 -11.72
N GLU A 204 -13.73 -8.66 -12.70
CA GLU A 204 -13.25 -7.34 -13.09
C GLU A 204 -13.90 -6.33 -12.14
N ASP A 205 -13.13 -5.84 -11.16
CA ASP A 205 -13.64 -4.91 -10.15
C ASP A 205 -12.49 -4.24 -9.37
N GLU A 206 -12.81 -3.18 -8.63
CA GLU A 206 -11.88 -2.60 -7.64
C GLU A 206 -11.95 -3.40 -6.33
N LEU A 207 -10.79 -3.51 -5.64
CA LEU A 207 -10.68 -4.32 -4.42
C LEU A 207 -11.57 -3.85 -3.26
N ASP A 208 -11.90 -2.57 -3.24
CA ASP A 208 -12.75 -1.95 -2.22
C ASP A 208 -14.24 -1.91 -2.60
N SER A 209 -14.61 -2.48 -3.74
CA SER A 209 -15.99 -2.44 -4.21
C SER A 209 -16.95 -3.20 -3.28
N PRO A 210 -18.21 -2.76 -3.18
CA PRO A 210 -19.23 -3.47 -2.40
C PRO A 210 -19.47 -4.90 -2.92
N GLU A 211 -19.27 -5.13 -4.22
CA GLU A 211 -19.47 -6.44 -4.85
C GLU A 211 -18.41 -7.45 -4.39
N VAL A 212 -17.14 -7.04 -4.37
CA VAL A 212 -16.03 -7.86 -3.86
C VAL A 212 -16.30 -8.21 -2.39
N ARG A 213 -16.64 -7.22 -1.56
CA ARG A 213 -16.97 -7.45 -0.14
C ARG A 213 -18.13 -8.43 0.04
N ARG A 214 -19.17 -8.34 -0.78
CA ARG A 214 -20.33 -9.23 -0.75
C ARG A 214 -19.93 -10.65 -1.14
N THR A 215 -19.12 -10.83 -2.18
CA THR A 215 -18.64 -12.12 -2.65
C THR A 215 -17.74 -12.81 -1.63
N VAL A 216 -16.89 -12.07 -0.95
CA VAL A 216 -16.02 -12.56 0.14
C VAL A 216 -16.85 -12.97 1.36
N GLY A 217 -17.94 -12.26 1.66
CA GLY A 217 -18.87 -12.57 2.75
C GLY A 217 -18.22 -12.40 4.13
N PRO A 218 -18.15 -13.45 4.98
CA PRO A 218 -17.65 -13.32 6.36
C PRO A 218 -16.14 -13.10 6.45
N GLY A 219 -15.45 -13.15 5.33
CA GLY A 219 -14.01 -12.94 5.20
C GLY A 219 -13.25 -14.15 4.68
N ALA A 220 -12.11 -13.89 4.09
CA ALA A 220 -11.23 -14.90 3.52
C ALA A 220 -10.25 -15.48 4.56
N ASP A 221 -9.87 -16.74 4.37
CA ASP A 221 -8.78 -17.38 5.12
C ASP A 221 -7.42 -16.79 4.73
N LEU A 222 -7.29 -16.47 3.45
CA LEU A 222 -6.08 -15.89 2.86
C LEU A 222 -6.46 -14.79 1.89
N VAL A 223 -5.73 -13.68 1.96
CA VAL A 223 -5.70 -12.65 0.92
C VAL A 223 -4.26 -12.54 0.43
N CYS A 224 -4.07 -12.81 -0.85
CA CYS A 224 -2.77 -12.65 -1.52
C CYS A 224 -2.79 -11.42 -2.42
N SER A 225 -1.67 -10.72 -2.49
CA SER A 225 -1.45 -9.63 -3.44
C SER A 225 0.01 -9.66 -3.88
N ALA A 226 0.24 -9.85 -5.17
CA ALA A 226 1.58 -9.98 -5.71
C ALA A 226 1.84 -8.94 -6.79
N ARG A 227 2.83 -8.08 -6.57
CA ARG A 227 3.24 -7.00 -7.48
C ARG A 227 2.09 -6.03 -7.84
N VAL A 228 1.40 -5.55 -6.81
CA VAL A 228 0.24 -4.66 -6.94
C VAL A 228 0.47 -3.32 -6.26
N LEU A 229 1.15 -3.33 -5.11
CA LEU A 229 1.26 -2.12 -4.30
C LEU A 229 2.06 -1.02 -5.00
N HIS A 230 3.12 -1.39 -5.75
CA HIS A 230 3.93 -0.41 -6.48
C HIS A 230 3.17 0.28 -7.63
N HIS A 231 2.03 -0.27 -8.06
CA HIS A 231 1.12 0.40 -9.01
C HIS A 231 0.01 1.19 -8.33
N ALA A 232 -0.19 1.01 -7.03
CA ALA A 232 -1.30 1.63 -6.31
C ALA A 232 -1.05 3.13 -6.06
N PRO A 233 -2.03 4.02 -6.26
CA PRO A 233 -1.86 5.43 -5.92
C PRO A 233 -1.67 5.64 -4.41
N THR A 234 -2.22 4.74 -3.57
CA THR A 234 -2.21 4.81 -2.11
C THR A 234 -1.96 3.42 -1.50
N PRO A 235 -0.70 2.91 -1.48
CA PRO A 235 -0.38 1.55 -1.01
C PRO A 235 -0.92 1.24 0.39
N ARG A 236 -0.81 2.20 1.33
CA ARG A 236 -1.36 2.06 2.70
C ARG A 236 -2.86 1.74 2.70
N GLN A 237 -3.63 2.42 1.84
CA GLN A 237 -5.06 2.16 1.74
C GLN A 237 -5.36 0.79 1.14
N VAL A 238 -4.57 0.35 0.17
CA VAL A 238 -4.70 -1.00 -0.40
C VAL A 238 -4.47 -2.05 0.69
N VAL A 239 -3.39 -1.95 1.47
CA VAL A 239 -3.10 -2.89 2.56
C VAL A 239 -4.25 -2.92 3.58
N ARG A 240 -4.84 -1.78 3.90
CA ARG A 240 -6.01 -1.69 4.76
C ARG A 240 -7.21 -2.43 4.16
N THR A 241 -7.54 -2.17 2.89
CA THR A 241 -8.62 -2.84 2.17
C THR A 241 -8.42 -4.36 2.17
N LEU A 242 -7.21 -4.84 1.86
CA LEU A 242 -6.89 -6.26 1.90
C LEU A 242 -7.08 -6.87 3.30
N GLY A 243 -6.68 -6.16 4.34
CA GLY A 243 -6.89 -6.58 5.74
C GLY A 243 -8.37 -6.68 6.11
N GLU A 244 -9.22 -5.79 5.57
CA GLU A 244 -10.66 -5.80 5.78
C GLU A 244 -11.36 -7.01 5.13
N LEU A 245 -10.79 -7.56 4.05
CA LEU A 245 -11.31 -8.76 3.37
C LEU A 245 -11.05 -10.05 4.14
N LEU A 246 -10.13 -10.06 5.10
CA LEU A 246 -9.83 -11.23 5.90
C LEU A 246 -10.95 -11.52 6.93
N ARG A 247 -11.20 -12.80 7.23
CA ARG A 247 -11.92 -13.16 8.45
C ARG A 247 -11.01 -12.97 9.69
N PRO A 248 -11.56 -12.91 10.91
CA PRO A 248 -10.75 -12.99 12.12
C PRO A 248 -9.85 -14.23 12.10
N GLY A 249 -8.55 -14.04 12.37
CA GLY A 249 -7.54 -15.10 12.27
C GLY A 249 -7.08 -15.45 10.86
N GLY A 250 -7.62 -14.84 9.82
CA GLY A 250 -7.17 -15.00 8.43
C GLY A 250 -5.82 -14.31 8.18
N HIS A 251 -5.10 -14.75 7.16
CA HIS A 251 -3.76 -14.30 6.83
C HIS A 251 -3.74 -13.47 5.57
N ILE A 252 -2.82 -12.52 5.52
CA ILE A 252 -2.47 -11.76 4.32
C ILE A 252 -1.04 -12.10 3.90
N VAL A 253 -0.84 -12.22 2.60
CA VAL A 253 0.48 -12.33 1.98
C VAL A 253 0.59 -11.24 0.93
N ILE A 254 1.61 -10.41 1.05
CA ILE A 254 1.92 -9.38 0.06
C ILE A 254 3.34 -9.63 -0.44
N LEU A 255 3.48 -9.67 -1.76
CA LEU A 255 4.75 -9.75 -2.46
C LEU A 255 4.92 -8.49 -3.27
N ASP A 256 6.03 -7.79 -3.07
CA ASP A 256 6.31 -6.58 -3.84
C ASP A 256 7.82 -6.32 -3.90
N TYR A 257 8.27 -5.30 -4.60
CA TYR A 257 9.68 -5.00 -4.75
C TYR A 257 10.28 -4.39 -3.48
N LEU A 258 11.50 -4.81 -3.16
CA LEU A 258 12.36 -4.03 -2.27
C LEU A 258 12.67 -2.68 -2.94
N ALA A 259 12.76 -1.62 -2.15
CA ALA A 259 13.04 -0.29 -2.69
C ALA A 259 14.32 -0.29 -3.55
N HIS A 260 14.22 0.23 -4.76
CA HIS A 260 15.26 0.25 -5.78
C HIS A 260 15.29 1.61 -6.49
N ASP A 261 16.23 1.79 -7.41
CA ASP A 261 16.44 3.03 -8.17
C ASP A 261 16.35 2.83 -9.71
N ASP A 262 15.82 1.69 -10.16
CA ASP A 262 15.64 1.44 -11.60
C ASP A 262 14.46 2.22 -12.17
N GLU A 263 14.72 3.43 -12.61
CA GLU A 263 13.74 4.35 -13.20
C GLU A 263 13.10 3.85 -14.51
N ARG A 264 13.72 2.90 -15.20
CA ARG A 264 13.20 2.35 -16.46
C ARG A 264 11.83 1.71 -16.25
N LEU A 265 11.61 1.12 -15.06
CA LEU A 265 10.35 0.44 -14.75
C LEU A 265 9.15 1.40 -14.68
N ARG A 266 9.38 2.69 -14.45
CA ARG A 266 8.29 3.69 -14.52
C ARG A 266 7.68 3.78 -15.92
N ASP A 267 8.53 3.73 -16.92
CA ASP A 267 8.08 3.84 -18.30
C ASP A 267 7.66 2.48 -18.87
N GLU A 268 8.41 1.43 -18.52
CA GLU A 268 8.21 0.07 -19.06
C GLU A 268 7.07 -0.68 -18.37
N GLN A 269 6.86 -0.47 -17.06
CA GLN A 269 5.88 -1.19 -16.24
C GLN A 269 4.78 -0.29 -15.64
N ALA A 270 4.85 1.02 -15.84
CA ALA A 270 3.98 2.02 -15.22
C ALA A 270 4.04 2.02 -13.68
N ASP A 271 5.21 1.76 -13.12
CA ASP A 271 5.42 1.75 -11.68
C ASP A 271 5.22 3.13 -11.10
N VAL A 272 4.33 3.26 -10.13
CA VAL A 272 4.10 4.50 -9.38
C VAL A 272 5.15 4.63 -8.27
N TRP A 273 5.49 3.50 -7.65
CA TRP A 273 6.44 3.40 -6.54
C TRP A 273 7.61 2.50 -6.94
N MET A 274 8.83 2.92 -6.52
CA MET A 274 10.06 2.18 -6.77
C MET A 274 10.33 1.18 -5.64
N GLY A 275 9.33 0.30 -5.38
CA GLY A 275 9.37 -0.65 -4.29
C GLY A 275 9.24 -0.01 -2.91
N PHE A 276 9.45 -0.79 -1.87
CA PHE A 276 9.20 -0.42 -0.48
C PHE A 276 10.35 -0.84 0.43
N GLN A 277 10.55 -0.09 1.52
CA GLN A 277 11.40 -0.55 2.60
C GLN A 277 10.61 -1.54 3.50
N PRO A 278 11.27 -2.53 4.13
CA PRO A 278 10.61 -3.44 5.07
C PRO A 278 9.81 -2.71 6.14
N SER A 279 10.35 -1.62 6.68
CA SER A 279 9.68 -0.79 7.70
C SER A 279 8.41 -0.11 7.20
N GLU A 280 8.33 0.21 5.91
CA GLU A 280 7.13 0.81 5.31
C GLU A 280 5.99 -0.21 5.24
N LEU A 281 6.28 -1.42 4.73
CA LEU A 281 5.29 -2.50 4.69
C LEU A 281 4.82 -2.90 6.10
N MET A 282 5.74 -2.99 7.06
CA MET A 282 5.39 -3.19 8.48
C MET A 282 4.47 -2.09 9.01
N GLY A 283 4.78 -0.83 8.68
CA GLY A 283 3.96 0.32 9.05
C GLY A 283 2.56 0.29 8.43
N PHE A 284 2.44 -0.13 7.17
CA PHE A 284 1.14 -0.27 6.50
C PHE A 284 0.29 -1.37 7.14
N ALA A 285 0.90 -2.53 7.43
CA ALA A 285 0.22 -3.65 8.09
C ALA A 285 -0.23 -3.28 9.52
N SER A 286 0.63 -2.63 10.29
CA SER A 286 0.30 -2.16 11.64
C SER A 286 -0.83 -1.13 11.63
N ALA A 287 -0.79 -0.17 10.70
CA ALA A 287 -1.85 0.83 10.53
C ALA A 287 -3.19 0.21 10.07
N ALA A 288 -3.15 -0.94 9.41
CA ALA A 288 -4.33 -1.73 9.04
C ALA A 288 -4.86 -2.60 10.21
N GLY A 289 -4.22 -2.54 11.39
CA GLY A 289 -4.61 -3.34 12.56
C GLY A 289 -4.26 -4.82 12.45
N LEU A 290 -3.33 -5.17 11.57
CA LEU A 290 -2.82 -6.53 11.44
C LEU A 290 -1.79 -6.84 12.54
N VAL A 291 -1.71 -8.09 12.92
CA VAL A 291 -0.80 -8.62 13.96
C VAL A 291 0.08 -9.72 13.38
N ASP A 292 1.08 -10.14 14.16
CA ASP A 292 2.03 -11.19 13.77
C ASP A 292 2.69 -10.84 12.41
N VAL A 293 3.10 -9.58 12.27
CA VAL A 293 3.66 -9.04 11.02
C VAL A 293 5.10 -9.51 10.87
N GLU A 294 5.35 -10.27 9.83
CA GLU A 294 6.67 -10.71 9.38
C GLU A 294 6.95 -10.14 8.00
N VAL A 295 8.07 -9.43 7.84
CA VAL A 295 8.56 -8.97 6.53
C VAL A 295 9.93 -9.58 6.29
N SER A 296 10.09 -10.22 5.15
CA SER A 296 11.34 -10.87 4.75
C SER A 296 11.72 -10.49 3.31
N THR A 297 13.03 -10.35 3.08
CA THR A 297 13.54 -10.26 1.71
C THR A 297 13.51 -11.63 1.05
N ILE A 298 12.99 -11.68 -0.17
CA ILE A 298 12.99 -12.88 -1.00
C ILE A 298 14.26 -12.83 -1.85
N PRO A 299 15.15 -13.83 -1.71
CA PRO A 299 16.38 -13.86 -2.48
C PRO A 299 16.12 -13.83 -3.98
N GLY A 300 16.90 -13.06 -4.75
CA GLY A 300 16.76 -12.92 -6.20
C GLY A 300 16.82 -14.24 -6.98
N GLY A 301 17.48 -15.30 -6.42
CA GLY A 301 17.46 -16.63 -7.01
C GLY A 301 16.08 -17.32 -7.03
N TYR A 302 15.10 -16.81 -6.29
CA TYR A 302 13.70 -17.25 -6.33
C TYR A 302 12.83 -16.46 -7.30
N VAL A 303 13.35 -15.32 -7.76
CA VAL A 303 12.64 -14.46 -8.72
C VAL A 303 12.93 -14.96 -10.13
N GLY A 304 11.91 -14.95 -10.96
CA GLY A 304 12.01 -15.49 -12.32
C GLY A 304 12.80 -14.61 -13.28
N ARG A 305 12.80 -14.98 -14.55
CA ARG A 305 13.42 -14.20 -15.63
C ARG A 305 12.39 -13.20 -16.17
N GLY A 306 12.63 -11.93 -15.94
CA GLY A 306 11.79 -10.83 -16.43
C GLY A 306 12.59 -9.55 -16.49
N VAL A 307 11.99 -8.45 -16.88
CA VAL A 307 12.62 -7.11 -16.89
C VAL A 307 13.02 -6.66 -15.50
N ASP A 308 12.36 -7.19 -14.48
CA ASP A 308 12.50 -6.96 -13.05
C ASP A 308 13.30 -8.07 -12.31
N SER A 309 13.89 -9.02 -13.06
CA SER A 309 14.60 -10.17 -12.48
C SER A 309 15.85 -9.82 -11.68
N HIS A 310 16.33 -8.59 -11.80
CA HIS A 310 17.48 -8.06 -11.05
C HIS A 310 17.07 -7.45 -9.71
N LEU A 311 15.77 -7.30 -9.46
CA LEU A 311 15.25 -6.71 -8.23
C LEU A 311 15.08 -7.76 -7.13
N ASP A 312 15.42 -7.37 -5.91
CA ASP A 312 15.03 -8.14 -4.74
C ASP A 312 13.55 -7.86 -4.41
N TRP A 313 12.90 -8.89 -3.89
CA TRP A 313 11.50 -8.78 -3.49
C TRP A 313 11.35 -8.79 -1.98
N LEU A 314 10.24 -8.21 -1.51
CA LEU A 314 9.77 -8.32 -0.15
C LEU A 314 8.55 -9.24 -0.09
N GLY A 315 8.51 -10.09 0.92
CA GLY A 315 7.33 -10.83 1.33
C GLY A 315 6.86 -10.34 2.69
N LEU A 316 5.62 -9.88 2.78
CA LEU A 316 4.93 -9.59 4.04
C LEU A 316 3.92 -10.69 4.30
N VAL A 317 3.97 -11.25 5.50
CA VAL A 317 2.93 -12.12 6.05
C VAL A 317 2.41 -11.49 7.33
N ALA A 318 1.11 -11.41 7.49
CA ALA A 318 0.48 -10.91 8.69
C ALA A 318 -0.88 -11.59 8.91
N ARG A 319 -1.50 -11.36 10.06
CA ARG A 319 -2.77 -11.97 10.43
C ARG A 319 -3.77 -10.91 10.90
N ARG A 320 -5.04 -11.08 10.55
CA ARG A 320 -6.11 -10.31 11.18
C ARG A 320 -6.32 -10.83 12.61
N PRO A 321 -6.41 -9.96 13.64
CA PRO A 321 -6.67 -10.39 15.01
C PRO A 321 -7.93 -11.29 15.08
N THR A 322 -7.86 -12.35 15.86
CA THR A 322 -9.08 -13.01 16.31
C THR A 322 -9.78 -12.05 17.27
N SER A 323 -11.10 -11.82 17.11
CA SER A 323 -11.84 -10.98 18.05
C SER A 323 -11.46 -11.37 19.48
N ALA A 324 -10.98 -10.41 20.26
CA ALA A 324 -10.66 -10.65 21.66
C ALA A 324 -11.92 -11.21 22.36
N GLY A 325 -11.84 -12.46 22.79
CA GLY A 325 -12.75 -12.94 23.80
C GLY A 325 -12.62 -11.96 24.97
N THR A 326 -13.71 -11.36 25.38
CA THR A 326 -13.83 -10.60 26.63
C THR A 326 -13.12 -11.38 27.73
N SER A 327 -11.94 -10.95 28.11
CA SER A 327 -11.25 -11.47 29.28
C SER A 327 -12.14 -11.11 30.47
N HIS A 328 -12.97 -12.03 30.90
CA HIS A 328 -13.60 -12.00 32.22
C HIS A 328 -12.44 -12.02 33.21
N GLY A 329 -12.20 -10.86 33.81
CA GLY A 329 -11.27 -10.71 34.89
C GLY A 329 -11.61 -11.74 35.98
N SER A 330 -10.71 -12.71 36.17
CA SER A 330 -10.69 -13.54 37.34
C SER A 330 -10.41 -12.64 38.53
N ALA A 331 -11.48 -12.29 39.25
CA ALA A 331 -11.37 -11.68 40.55
C ALA A 331 -10.66 -12.67 41.49
N LEU A 332 -9.43 -12.38 41.83
CA LEU A 332 -8.71 -13.00 42.94
C LEU A 332 -9.53 -12.80 44.21
N ARG A 333 -10.19 -13.83 44.67
CA ARG A 333 -10.69 -13.93 46.05
C ARG A 333 -9.50 -14.29 46.95
N SER A 334 -9.03 -13.34 47.72
CA SER A 334 -8.19 -13.55 48.89
C SER A 334 -9.05 -14.19 50.00
N THR A 335 -8.61 -15.33 50.49
CA THR A 335 -8.79 -15.81 51.87
C THR A 335 -7.45 -16.27 52.36
#